data_b4dffe4315b56507aa22664af1166760
#
_entry.id   b4dffe4315b56507aa22664af1166760
#
_cell.length_a   1.000
_cell.length_b   1.000
_cell.length_c   1.000
_cell.angle_alpha   90.00
_cell.angle_beta   90.00
_cell.angle_gamma   90.00
#
_symmetry.space_group_name_H-M   'P 1'
#
loop_
_entity.id
_entity.type
_entity.pdbx_description
1 polymer ?
#
loop_
_entity_poly.entity_id
_entity_poly.type
_entity_poly.pdbx_seq_one_letter_code
_entity_poly.pdbx_strand_id
1 'polypeptide(L)'
;VLGLCGFVVLAFTSSAWMFILGIAVFSLGEMTAHPKYYSYIGLVAPQDKKAVYMGYAFLYGVFGSLIGSNLGAVLYERVLAPIAPSSEAVGAGVPLTPEILGQVRMFWLIFAALGIFCLAGMLLYNRFFSEDTPQTNLWAWRTMLGIYMIIGAAGIYFVIQSLWISPQVQWRTLVQSMIMLALGGGGAFISLRRKT
;
A
#
# COMPACT_ATOMS: atom_id res chain seq x y z
N VAL A 1 -0.22 9.97 -10.63
CA VAL A 1 -1.42 10.66 -11.13
C VAL A 1 -2.31 9.71 -11.92
N LEU A 2 -1.78 9.01 -12.95
CA LEU A 2 -2.60 8.16 -13.84
C LEU A 2 -3.35 7.05 -13.07
N GLY A 3 -2.68 6.34 -12.16
CA GLY A 3 -3.32 5.31 -11.31
C GLY A 3 -4.42 5.89 -10.41
N LEU A 4 -4.23 7.11 -9.91
CA LEU A 4 -5.24 7.82 -9.13
C LEU A 4 -6.47 8.15 -9.98
N CYS A 5 -6.28 8.59 -11.22
CA CYS A 5 -7.38 8.77 -12.18
C CYS A 5 -8.16 7.47 -12.41
N GLY A 6 -7.46 6.32 -12.47
CA GLY A 6 -8.10 5.01 -12.57
C GLY A 6 -9.04 4.73 -11.40
N PHE A 7 -8.62 4.98 -10.16
CA PHE A 7 -9.48 4.82 -8.98
C PHE A 7 -10.69 5.76 -8.99
N VAL A 8 -10.51 6.99 -9.45
CA VAL A 8 -11.63 7.94 -9.58
C VAL A 8 -12.63 7.46 -10.62
N VAL A 9 -12.18 6.98 -11.77
CA VAL A 9 -13.07 6.40 -12.79
C VAL A 9 -13.81 5.19 -12.22
N LEU A 10 -13.15 4.30 -11.48
CA LEU A 10 -13.76 3.15 -10.82
C LEU A 10 -14.80 3.57 -9.77
N ALA A 11 -14.59 4.66 -9.04
CA ALA A 11 -15.55 5.17 -8.07
C ALA A 11 -16.87 5.65 -8.69
N PHE A 12 -16.82 6.14 -9.93
CA PHE A 12 -18.01 6.62 -10.63
C PHE A 12 -18.54 5.61 -11.66
N THR A 13 -18.13 4.36 -11.55
CA THR A 13 -18.58 3.28 -12.44
C THR A 13 -20.07 3.03 -12.30
N SER A 14 -20.79 3.09 -13.42
CA SER A 14 -22.20 2.76 -13.54
C SER A 14 -22.48 1.62 -14.54
N SER A 15 -21.45 1.18 -15.28
CA SER A 15 -21.54 0.12 -16.29
C SER A 15 -20.26 -0.71 -16.35
N ALA A 16 -20.38 -1.94 -16.88
CA ALA A 16 -19.24 -2.83 -17.07
C ALA A 16 -18.12 -2.20 -17.92
N TRP A 17 -18.49 -1.44 -18.95
CA TRP A 17 -17.52 -0.75 -19.80
C TRP A 17 -16.71 0.32 -19.07
N MET A 18 -17.36 1.10 -18.21
CA MET A 18 -16.64 2.10 -17.36
C MET A 18 -15.72 1.40 -16.38
N PHE A 19 -16.09 0.25 -15.83
CA PHE A 19 -15.25 -0.55 -14.96
C PHE A 19 -14.00 -1.04 -15.69
N ILE A 20 -14.13 -1.60 -16.88
CA ILE A 20 -13.00 -2.04 -17.72
C ILE A 20 -12.09 -0.85 -18.04
N LEU A 21 -12.65 0.30 -18.38
CA LEU A 21 -11.89 1.51 -18.66
C LEU A 21 -11.12 1.99 -17.42
N GLY A 22 -11.73 1.99 -16.25
CA GLY A 22 -11.08 2.34 -14.99
C GLY A 22 -9.89 1.43 -14.67
N ILE A 23 -10.05 0.11 -14.83
CA ILE A 23 -8.95 -0.86 -14.67
C ILE A 23 -7.86 -0.60 -15.71
N ALA A 24 -8.20 -0.35 -16.96
CA ALA A 24 -7.22 -0.08 -18.01
C ALA A 24 -6.38 1.16 -17.69
N VAL A 25 -7.03 2.26 -17.27
CA VAL A 25 -6.33 3.49 -16.87
C VAL A 25 -5.42 3.26 -15.66
N PHE A 26 -5.91 2.50 -14.67
CA PHE A 26 -5.12 2.14 -13.49
C PHE A 26 -3.89 1.31 -13.90
N SER A 27 -4.07 0.27 -14.71
CA SER A 27 -2.99 -0.60 -15.18
C SER A 27 -1.94 0.15 -16.00
N LEU A 28 -2.34 1.09 -16.85
CA LEU A 28 -1.42 1.98 -17.57
C LEU A 28 -0.60 2.84 -16.59
N GLY A 29 -1.24 3.29 -15.51
CA GLY A 29 -0.56 4.02 -14.44
C GLY A 29 0.52 3.19 -13.75
N GLU A 30 0.22 1.95 -13.40
CA GLU A 30 1.17 1.02 -12.81
C GLU A 30 2.32 0.67 -13.76
N MET A 31 2.00 0.30 -15.00
CA MET A 31 2.99 -0.03 -16.02
C MET A 31 3.97 1.12 -16.28
N THR A 32 3.53 2.37 -16.09
CA THR A 32 4.39 3.54 -16.28
C THR A 32 5.22 3.85 -15.03
N ALA A 33 4.67 3.62 -13.84
CA ALA A 33 5.32 3.95 -12.58
C ALA A 33 6.49 3.01 -12.25
N HIS A 34 6.33 1.70 -12.46
CA HIS A 34 7.33 0.70 -12.13
C HIS A 34 8.68 0.91 -12.84
N PRO A 35 8.75 1.03 -14.17
CA PRO A 35 10.03 1.24 -14.85
C PRO A 35 10.71 2.54 -14.45
N LYS A 36 9.93 3.62 -14.25
CA LYS A 36 10.47 4.91 -13.80
C LYS A 36 11.08 4.82 -12.41
N TYR A 37 10.44 4.09 -11.50
CA TYR A 37 10.95 3.88 -10.15
C TYR A 37 12.30 3.17 -10.17
N TYR A 38 12.43 2.06 -10.89
CA TYR A 38 13.70 1.34 -11.00
C TYR A 38 14.78 2.14 -11.74
N SER A 39 14.40 2.88 -12.77
CA SER A 39 15.31 3.78 -13.48
C SER A 39 15.87 4.85 -12.54
N TYR A 40 15.01 5.47 -11.72
CA TYR A 40 15.41 6.46 -10.72
C TYR A 40 16.41 5.89 -9.72
N ILE A 41 16.13 4.71 -9.16
CA ILE A 41 17.05 4.04 -8.23
C ILE A 41 18.38 3.72 -8.90
N GLY A 42 18.34 3.26 -10.15
CA GLY A 42 19.55 2.99 -10.93
C GLY A 42 20.41 4.24 -11.21
N LEU A 43 19.81 5.43 -11.21
CA LEU A 43 20.51 6.70 -11.36
C LEU A 43 21.13 7.22 -10.05
N VAL A 44 20.39 7.06 -8.94
CA VAL A 44 20.80 7.59 -7.62
C VAL A 44 21.77 6.64 -6.89
N ALA A 45 21.73 5.36 -7.18
CA ALA A 45 22.56 4.36 -6.53
C ALA A 45 24.04 4.51 -6.91
N PRO A 46 24.97 4.48 -5.92
CA PRO A 46 26.40 4.41 -6.18
C PRO A 46 26.74 3.22 -7.08
N GLN A 47 27.68 3.39 -7.99
CA GLN A 47 28.02 2.40 -9.02
C GLN A 47 28.47 1.05 -8.41
N ASP A 48 29.23 1.09 -7.32
CA ASP A 48 29.74 -0.07 -6.58
C ASP A 48 28.67 -0.83 -5.79
N LYS A 49 27.49 -0.18 -5.52
CA LYS A 49 26.41 -0.74 -4.69
C LYS A 49 25.07 -0.82 -5.41
N LYS A 50 25.05 -0.60 -6.70
CA LYS A 50 23.82 -0.55 -7.51
C LYS A 50 22.94 -1.79 -7.35
N ALA A 51 23.53 -2.98 -7.33
CA ALA A 51 22.80 -4.24 -7.13
C ALA A 51 22.10 -4.31 -5.76
N VAL A 52 22.78 -3.83 -4.70
CA VAL A 52 22.23 -3.79 -3.35
C VAL A 52 21.04 -2.83 -3.26
N TYR A 53 21.19 -1.63 -3.84
CA TYR A 53 20.09 -0.64 -3.86
C TYR A 53 18.89 -1.14 -4.67
N MET A 54 19.12 -1.84 -5.78
CA MET A 54 18.06 -2.47 -6.56
C MET A 54 17.36 -3.58 -5.76
N GLY A 55 18.10 -4.38 -4.98
CA GLY A 55 17.51 -5.37 -4.06
C GLY A 55 16.61 -4.72 -3.01
N TYR A 56 17.07 -3.63 -2.38
CA TYR A 56 16.23 -2.86 -1.45
C TYR A 56 15.00 -2.23 -2.11
N ALA A 57 15.13 -1.87 -3.39
CA ALA A 57 14.00 -1.33 -4.14
C ALA A 57 12.82 -2.29 -4.23
N PHE A 58 13.03 -3.60 -4.24
CA PHE A 58 11.94 -4.58 -4.25
C PHE A 58 11.19 -4.69 -2.92
N LEU A 59 11.76 -4.21 -1.82
CA LEU A 59 11.11 -4.27 -0.50
C LEU A 59 9.79 -3.47 -0.45
N TYR A 60 9.65 -2.42 -1.25
CA TYR A 60 8.37 -1.69 -1.30
C TYR A 60 7.20 -2.60 -1.72
N GLY A 61 7.45 -3.53 -2.65
CA GLY A 61 6.44 -4.50 -3.07
C GLY A 61 6.07 -5.49 -1.95
N VAL A 62 7.05 -5.91 -1.15
CA VAL A 62 6.82 -6.77 0.01
C VAL A 62 5.96 -6.04 1.05
N PHE A 63 6.32 -4.81 1.41
CA PHE A 63 5.52 -4.00 2.35
C PHE A 63 4.14 -3.68 1.79
N GLY A 64 4.07 -3.30 0.51
CA GLY A 64 2.81 -3.03 -0.17
C GLY A 64 1.86 -4.23 -0.17
N SER A 65 2.37 -5.43 -0.44
CA SER A 65 1.54 -6.65 -0.41
C SER A 65 1.11 -7.05 1.00
N LEU A 66 1.99 -6.91 2.00
CA LEU A 66 1.66 -7.22 3.39
C LEU A 66 0.55 -6.31 3.95
N ILE A 67 0.69 -5.01 3.75
CA ILE A 67 -0.28 -4.03 4.25
C ILE A 67 -1.52 -3.99 3.35
N GLY A 68 -1.32 -3.94 2.04
CA GLY A 68 -2.38 -3.78 1.06
C GLY A 68 -3.35 -4.95 1.01
N SER A 69 -2.84 -6.19 1.08
CA SER A 69 -3.71 -7.39 1.09
C SER A 69 -4.60 -7.44 2.34
N ASN A 70 -4.04 -7.13 3.52
CA ASN A 70 -4.82 -7.12 4.76
C ASN A 70 -5.84 -5.97 4.77
N LEU A 71 -5.42 -4.77 4.38
CA LEU A 71 -6.33 -3.62 4.29
C LEU A 71 -7.43 -3.87 3.25
N GLY A 72 -7.07 -4.40 2.09
CA GLY A 72 -8.02 -4.76 1.04
C GLY A 72 -9.03 -5.81 1.49
N ALA A 73 -8.59 -6.85 2.20
CA ALA A 73 -9.48 -7.88 2.75
C ALA A 73 -10.47 -7.29 3.76
N VAL A 74 -10.00 -6.48 4.72
CA VAL A 74 -10.87 -5.84 5.72
C VAL A 74 -11.87 -4.88 5.07
N LEU A 75 -11.43 -4.09 4.09
CA LEU A 75 -12.33 -3.20 3.35
C LEU A 75 -13.36 -3.99 2.54
N TYR A 76 -12.95 -5.07 1.89
CA TYR A 76 -13.85 -5.93 1.15
C TYR A 76 -14.90 -6.54 2.09
N GLU A 77 -14.48 -7.16 3.19
CA GLU A 77 -15.39 -7.79 4.15
C GLU A 77 -16.38 -6.80 4.78
N ARG A 78 -15.94 -5.57 5.06
CA ARG A 78 -16.80 -4.59 5.73
C ARG A 78 -17.71 -3.80 4.77
N VAL A 79 -17.26 -3.56 3.56
CA VAL A 79 -17.95 -2.66 2.62
C VAL A 79 -18.64 -3.42 1.50
N LEU A 80 -17.99 -4.40 0.89
CA LEU A 80 -18.51 -5.08 -0.30
C LEU A 80 -19.16 -6.43 0.01
N ALA A 81 -18.63 -7.21 0.94
CA ALA A 81 -19.18 -8.53 1.24
C ALA A 81 -20.66 -8.49 1.70
N PRO A 82 -21.12 -7.50 2.48
CA PRO A 82 -22.52 -7.43 2.91
C PRO A 82 -23.51 -7.19 1.75
N ILE A 83 -23.04 -6.62 0.66
CA ILE A 83 -23.85 -6.29 -0.53
C ILE A 83 -23.54 -7.19 -1.71
N ALA A 84 -22.56 -8.09 -1.58
CA ALA A 84 -22.25 -9.05 -2.63
C ALA A 84 -23.44 -9.98 -2.85
N PRO A 85 -23.98 -10.06 -4.09
CA PRO A 85 -25.06 -10.97 -4.38
C PRO A 85 -24.64 -12.42 -4.14
N SER A 86 -25.55 -13.26 -3.66
CA SER A 86 -25.32 -14.71 -3.60
C SER A 86 -24.94 -15.25 -4.97
N SER A 87 -24.15 -16.32 -5.02
CA SER A 87 -23.69 -16.92 -6.28
C SER A 87 -24.82 -17.28 -7.24
N GLU A 88 -26.02 -17.56 -6.73
CA GLU A 88 -27.23 -17.81 -7.51
C GLU A 88 -27.80 -16.53 -8.13
N ALA A 89 -27.67 -15.40 -7.47
CA ALA A 89 -28.16 -14.10 -7.95
C ALA A 89 -27.24 -13.51 -9.05
N VAL A 90 -25.96 -13.86 -9.08
CA VAL A 90 -25.02 -13.38 -10.11
C VAL A 90 -25.45 -13.83 -11.52
N GLY A 91 -26.02 -15.04 -11.64
CA GLY A 91 -26.58 -15.55 -12.91
C GLY A 91 -27.88 -14.87 -13.35
N ALA A 92 -28.61 -14.25 -12.41
CA ALA A 92 -29.92 -13.60 -12.68
C ALA A 92 -29.82 -12.10 -13.00
N GLY A 93 -28.61 -11.52 -13.07
CA GLY A 93 -28.42 -10.10 -13.37
C GLY A 93 -28.99 -9.20 -12.27
N VAL A 94 -28.36 -9.17 -11.12
CA VAL A 94 -28.79 -8.32 -9.99
C VAL A 94 -28.82 -6.85 -10.42
N PRO A 95 -29.95 -6.15 -10.29
CA PRO A 95 -30.02 -4.75 -10.64
C PRO A 95 -29.12 -3.94 -9.68
N LEU A 96 -28.28 -3.09 -10.24
CA LEU A 96 -27.42 -2.18 -9.48
C LEU A 96 -28.31 -1.10 -8.82
N THR A 97 -28.68 -1.36 -7.57
CA THR A 97 -29.44 -0.36 -6.80
C THR A 97 -28.53 0.84 -6.48
N PRO A 98 -29.13 2.05 -6.28
CA PRO A 98 -28.34 3.23 -5.91
C PRO A 98 -27.53 3.04 -4.62
N GLU A 99 -27.98 2.20 -3.71
CA GLU A 99 -27.29 1.87 -2.47
C GLU A 99 -26.00 1.06 -2.73
N ILE A 100 -26.08 0.03 -3.56
CA ILE A 100 -24.93 -0.79 -3.99
C ILE A 100 -23.89 0.09 -4.69
N LEU A 101 -24.33 0.95 -5.61
CA LEU A 101 -23.45 1.90 -6.30
C LEU A 101 -22.78 2.86 -5.33
N GLY A 102 -23.49 3.32 -4.29
CA GLY A 102 -22.96 4.19 -3.23
C GLY A 102 -21.82 3.51 -2.45
N GLN A 103 -21.98 2.26 -2.08
CA GLN A 103 -20.96 1.51 -1.33
C GLN A 103 -19.75 1.15 -2.20
N VAL A 104 -19.96 0.77 -3.45
CA VAL A 104 -18.86 0.56 -4.42
C VAL A 104 -18.09 1.85 -4.65
N ARG A 105 -18.78 2.98 -4.77
CA ARG A 105 -18.14 4.31 -4.87
C ARG A 105 -17.29 4.62 -3.64
N MET A 106 -17.83 4.41 -2.44
CA MET A 106 -17.10 4.63 -1.19
C MET A 106 -15.83 3.76 -1.12
N PHE A 107 -15.92 2.50 -1.50
CA PHE A 107 -14.78 1.58 -1.54
C PHE A 107 -13.65 2.14 -2.42
N TRP A 108 -13.92 2.51 -3.66
CA TRP A 108 -12.91 3.04 -4.57
C TRP A 108 -12.40 4.43 -4.17
N LEU A 109 -13.24 5.27 -3.55
CA LEU A 109 -12.82 6.58 -3.04
C LEU A 109 -11.82 6.46 -1.88
N ILE A 110 -11.88 5.41 -1.06
CA ILE A 110 -10.88 5.14 -0.03
C ILE A 110 -9.51 4.90 -0.67
N PHE A 111 -9.44 4.10 -1.74
CA PHE A 111 -8.18 3.90 -2.48
C PHE A 111 -7.71 5.17 -3.19
N ALA A 112 -8.62 5.96 -3.73
CA ALA A 112 -8.28 7.25 -4.32
C ALA A 112 -7.71 8.22 -3.26
N ALA A 113 -8.28 8.27 -2.05
CA ALA A 113 -7.78 9.07 -0.95
C ALA A 113 -6.37 8.63 -0.51
N LEU A 114 -6.10 7.32 -0.42
CA LEU A 114 -4.76 6.79 -0.20
C LEU A 114 -3.78 7.24 -1.29
N GLY A 115 -4.20 7.20 -2.56
CA GLY A 115 -3.40 7.68 -3.68
C GLY A 115 -3.08 9.17 -3.59
N ILE A 116 -4.05 10.00 -3.18
CA ILE A 116 -3.85 11.45 -2.92
C ILE A 116 -2.85 11.66 -1.78
N PHE A 117 -2.99 10.90 -0.70
CA PHE A 117 -2.06 10.97 0.43
C PHE A 117 -0.63 10.62 0.02
N CYS A 118 -0.43 9.57 -0.76
CA CYS A 118 0.87 9.20 -1.31
C CYS A 118 1.44 10.28 -2.24
N LEU A 119 0.61 10.87 -3.11
CA LEU A 119 1.02 11.94 -4.00
C LEU A 119 1.44 13.19 -3.20
N ALA A 120 0.65 13.58 -2.21
CA ALA A 120 0.98 14.69 -1.32
C ALA A 120 2.30 14.43 -0.57
N GLY A 121 2.49 13.22 -0.05
CA GLY A 121 3.74 12.80 0.60
C GLY A 121 4.95 12.92 -0.32
N MET A 122 4.83 12.48 -1.58
CA MET A 122 5.91 12.62 -2.57
C MET A 122 6.21 14.10 -2.91
N LEU A 123 5.19 14.93 -3.04
CA LEU A 123 5.37 16.36 -3.32
C LEU A 123 6.04 17.08 -2.14
N LEU A 124 5.62 16.77 -0.92
CA LEU A 124 6.25 17.27 0.30
C LEU A 124 7.69 16.81 0.41
N TYR A 125 7.95 15.53 0.18
CA TYR A 125 9.31 14.99 0.15
C TYR A 125 10.19 15.73 -0.85
N ASN A 126 9.72 15.90 -2.09
CA ASN A 126 10.46 16.61 -3.11
C ASN A 126 10.73 18.08 -2.74
N ARG A 127 9.79 18.74 -2.07
CA ARG A 127 9.93 20.13 -1.66
C ARG A 127 10.90 20.32 -0.49
N PHE A 128 10.89 19.41 0.48
CA PHE A 128 11.65 19.59 1.73
C PHE A 128 12.97 18.83 1.75
N PHE A 129 13.15 17.79 0.93
CA PHE A 129 14.28 16.88 0.98
C PHE A 129 15.06 16.78 -0.33
N SER A 130 14.75 17.63 -1.29
CA SER A 130 15.41 17.63 -2.61
C SER A 130 16.85 18.17 -2.57
N GLU A 131 17.25 18.85 -1.48
CA GLU A 131 18.61 19.37 -1.31
C GLU A 131 19.41 18.49 -0.37
N ASP A 132 20.58 18.01 -0.81
CA ASP A 132 21.54 17.22 -0.01
C ASP A 132 22.27 18.10 1.02
N THR A 133 21.55 18.57 2.04
CA THR A 133 22.14 19.24 3.19
C THR A 133 22.31 18.25 4.36
N PRO A 134 23.29 18.46 5.28
CA PRO A 134 23.47 17.62 6.47
C PRO A 134 22.21 17.52 7.34
N GLN A 135 21.36 18.55 7.31
CA GLN A 135 20.07 18.54 8.02
C GLN A 135 19.04 17.63 7.35
N THR A 136 19.00 17.55 6.01
CA THR A 136 18.09 16.63 5.31
C THR A 136 18.44 15.19 5.59
N ASN A 137 19.70 14.83 5.72
CA ASN A 137 20.14 13.48 6.10
C ASN A 137 19.68 13.10 7.52
N LEU A 138 19.68 14.04 8.45
CA LEU A 138 19.18 13.81 9.82
C LEU A 138 17.65 13.59 9.84
N TRP A 139 16.92 14.41 9.08
CA TRP A 139 15.46 14.26 8.94
C TRP A 139 15.09 12.97 8.22
N ALA A 140 15.78 12.62 7.14
CA ALA A 140 15.59 11.36 6.43
C ALA A 140 15.83 10.16 7.34
N TRP A 141 16.87 10.19 8.17
CA TRP A 141 17.13 9.15 9.16
C TRP A 141 16.01 9.05 10.21
N ARG A 142 15.54 10.20 10.74
CA ARG A 142 14.42 10.22 11.71
C ARG A 142 13.12 9.70 11.13
N THR A 143 12.80 10.06 9.91
CA THR A 143 11.59 9.56 9.21
C THR A 143 11.67 8.06 8.95
N MET A 144 12.82 7.55 8.50
CA MET A 144 13.06 6.11 8.34
C MET A 144 12.90 5.36 9.64
N LEU A 145 13.52 5.85 10.73
CA LEU A 145 13.36 5.25 12.05
C LEU A 145 11.90 5.25 12.49
N GLY A 146 11.16 6.34 12.29
CA GLY A 146 9.74 6.43 12.58
C GLY A 146 8.91 5.41 11.81
N ILE A 147 9.18 5.23 10.54
CA ILE A 147 8.51 4.22 9.70
C ILE A 147 8.76 2.80 10.23
N TYR A 148 10.02 2.45 10.56
CA TYR A 148 10.34 1.14 11.13
C TYR A 148 9.66 0.89 12.48
N MET A 149 9.56 1.92 13.33
CA MET A 149 8.85 1.83 14.61
C MET A 149 7.35 1.61 14.41
N ILE A 150 6.72 2.28 13.46
CA ILE A 150 5.30 2.09 13.12
C ILE A 150 5.05 0.67 12.59
N ILE A 151 5.91 0.17 11.69
CA ILE A 151 5.80 -1.20 11.15
C ILE A 151 5.96 -2.23 12.28
N GLY A 152 6.93 -2.03 13.16
CA GLY A 152 7.13 -2.90 14.33
C GLY A 152 5.93 -2.89 15.28
N ALA A 153 5.39 -1.72 15.58
CA ALA A 153 4.19 -1.59 16.42
C ALA A 153 2.95 -2.25 15.79
N ALA A 154 2.76 -2.08 14.49
CA ALA A 154 1.70 -2.78 13.74
C ALA A 154 1.89 -4.30 13.81
N GLY A 155 3.12 -4.80 13.66
CA GLY A 155 3.43 -6.21 13.82
C GLY A 155 3.07 -6.75 15.21
N ILE A 156 3.42 -6.01 16.28
CA ILE A 156 3.04 -6.35 17.66
C ILE A 156 1.52 -6.41 17.81
N TYR A 157 0.82 -5.39 17.32
CA TYR A 157 -0.64 -5.33 17.36
C TYR A 157 -1.28 -6.54 16.70
N PHE A 158 -0.85 -6.94 15.51
CA PHE A 158 -1.39 -8.10 14.80
C PHE A 158 -1.05 -9.43 15.50
N VAL A 159 0.11 -9.56 16.15
CA VAL A 159 0.43 -10.73 16.97
C VAL A 159 -0.53 -10.83 18.15
N ILE A 160 -0.74 -9.74 18.88
CA ILE A 160 -1.64 -9.70 20.02
C ILE A 160 -3.07 -10.05 19.57
N GLN A 161 -3.53 -9.44 18.48
CA GLN A 161 -4.85 -9.72 17.93
C GLN A 161 -5.02 -11.19 17.53
N SER A 162 -4.01 -11.78 16.89
CA SER A 162 -4.05 -13.18 16.47
C SER A 162 -4.04 -14.17 17.63
N LEU A 163 -3.37 -13.84 18.73
CA LEU A 163 -3.26 -14.73 19.89
C LEU A 163 -4.41 -14.59 20.88
N TRP A 164 -4.99 -13.36 21.03
CA TRP A 164 -5.95 -13.07 22.09
C TRP A 164 -7.40 -12.94 21.63
N ILE A 165 -7.63 -12.55 20.39
CA ILE A 165 -8.98 -12.19 19.92
C ILE A 165 -9.56 -13.24 18.98
N SER A 166 -8.73 -13.99 18.27
CA SER A 166 -9.20 -15.00 17.32
C SER A 166 -9.25 -16.38 17.97
N PRO A 167 -10.44 -17.06 18.01
CA PRO A 167 -10.57 -18.40 18.57
C PRO A 167 -9.85 -19.49 17.76
N GLN A 168 -9.47 -19.17 16.51
CA GLN A 168 -8.62 -20.02 15.66
C GLN A 168 -7.40 -19.23 15.22
N VAL A 169 -6.23 -19.73 15.59
CA VAL A 169 -4.94 -19.13 15.18
C VAL A 169 -4.78 -19.29 13.68
N GLN A 170 -4.91 -18.18 12.95
CA GLN A 170 -4.65 -18.14 11.51
C GLN A 170 -3.14 -18.06 11.27
N TRP A 171 -2.52 -19.17 10.89
CA TRP A 171 -1.09 -19.25 10.60
C TRP A 171 -0.59 -18.16 9.64
N ARG A 172 -1.41 -17.79 8.66
CA ARG A 172 -1.06 -16.71 7.71
C ARG A 172 -0.86 -15.38 8.42
N THR A 173 -1.76 -15.02 9.34
CA THR A 173 -1.68 -13.77 10.11
C THR A 173 -0.47 -13.77 11.05
N LEU A 174 -0.18 -14.90 11.70
CA LEU A 174 1.01 -15.03 12.55
C LEU A 174 2.30 -14.87 11.75
N VAL A 175 2.44 -15.55 10.62
CA VAL A 175 3.63 -15.45 9.75
C VAL A 175 3.82 -14.01 9.25
N GLN A 176 2.75 -13.35 8.80
CA GLN A 176 2.79 -11.95 8.36
C GLN A 176 3.23 -11.01 9.50
N SER A 177 2.68 -11.19 10.69
CA SER A 177 3.02 -10.40 11.87
C SER A 177 4.48 -10.58 12.28
N MET A 178 5.00 -11.81 12.24
CA MET A 178 6.41 -12.11 12.51
C MET A 178 7.34 -11.44 11.49
N ILE A 179 6.98 -11.46 10.21
CA ILE A 179 7.73 -10.76 9.16
C ILE A 179 7.74 -9.24 9.43
N MET A 180 6.61 -8.64 9.77
CA MET A 180 6.52 -7.22 10.10
C MET A 180 7.38 -6.87 11.33
N LEU A 181 7.39 -7.72 12.36
CA LEU A 181 8.25 -7.55 13.53
C LEU A 181 9.74 -7.63 13.18
N ALA A 182 10.13 -8.62 12.38
CA ALA A 182 11.50 -8.80 11.94
C ALA A 182 11.99 -7.60 11.11
N LEU A 183 11.16 -7.10 10.19
CA LEU A 183 11.48 -5.94 9.35
C LEU A 183 11.49 -4.63 10.14
N GLY A 184 10.50 -4.40 11.00
CA GLY A 184 10.42 -3.20 11.84
C GLY A 184 11.54 -3.17 12.88
N GLY A 185 11.72 -4.24 13.63
CA GLY A 185 12.77 -4.36 14.66
C GLY A 185 14.18 -4.39 14.06
N GLY A 186 14.40 -5.18 13.03
CA GLY A 186 15.69 -5.26 12.33
C GLY A 186 16.07 -3.94 11.65
N GLY A 187 15.11 -3.29 10.97
CA GLY A 187 15.32 -1.98 10.35
C GLY A 187 15.65 -0.89 11.37
N ALA A 188 14.92 -0.85 12.48
CA ALA A 188 15.19 0.09 13.59
C ALA A 188 16.58 -0.16 14.20
N PHE A 189 16.94 -1.42 14.45
CA PHE A 189 18.26 -1.79 15.00
C PHE A 189 19.41 -1.37 14.10
N ILE A 190 19.31 -1.67 12.79
CA ILE A 190 20.32 -1.26 11.80
C ILE A 190 20.41 0.27 11.71
N SER A 191 19.28 0.95 11.75
CA SER A 191 19.21 2.42 11.69
C SER A 191 19.86 3.06 12.93
N LEU A 192 19.69 2.48 14.12
CA LEU A 192 20.31 2.96 15.36
C LEU A 192 21.82 2.70 15.38
N ARG A 193 22.27 1.54 14.92
CA ARG A 193 23.69 1.16 14.90
C ARG A 193 24.54 1.99 13.92
N ARG A 194 23.93 2.58 12.92
CA ARG A 194 24.63 3.43 11.93
C ARG A 194 25.00 4.81 12.48
N LYS A 195 24.52 5.17 13.67
CA LYS A 195 24.76 6.47 14.32
C LYS A 195 25.87 6.41 15.38
N THR A 196 26.31 5.20 15.77
CA THR A 196 27.49 4.94 16.58
C THR A 196 28.67 4.60 15.70
#